data_148eb8d99f2c6dbe0cf9c2157abe6646
#
_entry.id   148eb8d99f2c6dbe0cf9c2157abe6646
#
_cell.length_a   1.000
_cell.length_b   1.000
_cell.length_c   1.000
_cell.angle_alpha   90.00
_cell.angle_beta   90.00
_cell.angle_gamma   90.00
#
_symmetry.space_group_name_H-M   'P 1'
#
loop_
_entity.id
_entity.type
_entity.pdbx_description
1 polymer ?
#
loop_
_entity_poly.entity_id
_entity_poly.type
_entity_poly.pdbx_seq_one_letter_code
_entity_poly.pdbx_strand_id
1 'polypeptide(L)'
;MASCFLTVLRRLPVLLLALALGVCALAQTPQPQELKDYQAAVALKDPAAKLKELERIKAAYPPSALATSLDGQILTVRTAQAGTLDEILVLQQQHLLATKGIQVVASLGNYTVQILDHPKAASFDKAKVLAAAKAYREQARKAAVDPAVVAAVPEQNREYLAMLANELELSVAKGQLAAGESAPALASLEAYLKGGGNPSAAYQLVRADILEALNRPKDAYEALLAAAVENNQAGLRRARAAYAKLNGKEDGFDALVEARSKELPFHPTPVKPGPAWKGKAVLAELFTGSECPPCVAADFAFDGLLEAYPATALVVLEYHLPIPGPDPMMNPATKLRQDYYGINSTPSMLFDGQDKTTGGGGRGAAASSYKRVSAKVQERLDGAPGVALKLKAARKGDLVSAALTLGKAPEGVDFHLVLVQAQQDHKGGNKLMVHKMVVRDLVTLAATASTHAFDLAASEKATDAYLTDFEQTSTRFKGFTFPVRRSAISRQGLKVVLFAQEKASKRVLQAVIADVE
;
A
#
# COMPACT_ATOMS: atom_id res chain seq x y z
N MET A 1 3.52 -33.87 -14.13
CA MET A 1 2.20 -33.27 -14.41
C MET A 1 1.50 -32.87 -13.13
N ALA A 2 2.07 -31.98 -12.34
CA ALA A 2 1.48 -31.49 -11.07
C ALA A 2 1.91 -30.03 -10.74
N SER A 3 2.22 -29.23 -11.75
CA SER A 3 2.75 -27.85 -11.53
C SER A 3 1.91 -26.73 -12.14
N CYS A 4 0.71 -27.01 -12.64
CA CYS A 4 -0.10 -26.01 -13.37
C CYS A 4 -1.31 -25.46 -12.57
N PHE A 5 -1.55 -25.91 -11.33
CA PHE A 5 -2.80 -25.61 -10.60
C PHE A 5 -2.68 -24.54 -9.50
N LEU A 6 -1.49 -24.00 -9.23
CA LEU A 6 -1.31 -23.00 -8.15
C LEU A 6 -1.33 -21.53 -8.61
N THR A 7 -1.46 -21.27 -9.90
CA THR A 7 -1.33 -19.90 -10.45
C THR A 7 -2.66 -19.13 -10.52
N VAL A 8 -3.80 -19.79 -10.33
CA VAL A 8 -5.14 -19.18 -10.47
C VAL A 8 -5.60 -18.45 -9.20
N LEU A 9 -5.05 -18.77 -8.03
CA LEU A 9 -5.53 -18.23 -6.74
C LEU A 9 -4.88 -16.88 -6.31
N ARG A 10 -4.00 -16.29 -7.11
CA ARG A 10 -3.28 -15.02 -6.76
C ARG A 10 -3.77 -13.77 -7.49
N ARG A 11 -4.86 -13.86 -8.24
CA ARG A 11 -5.43 -12.70 -8.96
C ARG A 11 -6.86 -12.44 -8.52
N LEU A 12 -7.07 -12.07 -7.26
CA LEU A 12 -8.33 -11.46 -6.84
C LEU A 12 -8.24 -9.94 -7.11
N PRO A 13 -9.07 -9.43 -8.01
CA PRO A 13 -9.06 -8.01 -8.32
C PRO A 13 -9.71 -7.19 -7.19
N VAL A 14 -9.44 -5.91 -7.20
CA VAL A 14 -9.89 -4.73 -6.47
C VAL A 14 -11.23 -4.82 -5.70
N LEU A 15 -12.10 -5.77 -5.98
CA LEU A 15 -13.40 -5.92 -5.31
C LEU A 15 -13.30 -6.31 -3.82
N LEU A 16 -12.18 -6.90 -3.37
CA LEU A 16 -11.96 -7.20 -1.93
C LEU A 16 -11.56 -5.97 -1.12
N LEU A 17 -11.09 -4.90 -1.76
CA LEU A 17 -10.74 -3.67 -1.04
C LEU A 17 -11.97 -2.90 -0.55
N ALA A 18 -13.09 -2.97 -1.27
CA ALA A 18 -14.33 -2.33 -0.83
C ALA A 18 -15.01 -3.07 0.34
N LEU A 19 -14.79 -4.39 0.45
CA LEU A 19 -15.29 -5.18 1.59
C LEU A 19 -14.35 -5.12 2.80
N ALA A 20 -13.05 -4.92 2.60
CA ALA A 20 -12.07 -4.84 3.69
C ALA A 20 -12.25 -3.58 4.56
N LEU A 21 -12.78 -2.50 4.02
CA LEU A 21 -13.04 -1.25 4.78
C LEU A 21 -14.26 -1.34 5.72
N GLY A 22 -15.14 -2.34 5.51
CA GLY A 22 -16.30 -2.59 6.39
C GLY A 22 -16.11 -3.70 7.43
N VAL A 23 -15.13 -4.58 7.28
CA VAL A 23 -15.04 -5.83 8.05
C VAL A 23 -14.18 -5.71 9.32
N CYS A 24 -13.30 -4.72 9.43
CA CYS A 24 -12.45 -4.59 10.62
C CYS A 24 -13.19 -4.22 11.92
N ALA A 25 -14.43 -3.74 11.85
CA ALA A 25 -15.23 -3.42 13.05
C ALA A 25 -16.10 -4.60 13.55
N LEU A 26 -16.14 -5.72 12.82
CA LEU A 26 -17.09 -6.82 13.08
C LEU A 26 -16.46 -8.09 13.69
N ALA A 27 -15.21 -8.05 14.14
CA ALA A 27 -14.52 -9.22 14.67
C ALA A 27 -15.15 -9.80 15.98
N GLN A 28 -16.14 -9.15 16.58
CA GLN A 28 -16.82 -9.59 17.79
C GLN A 28 -18.32 -9.88 17.61
N THR A 29 -18.92 -9.58 16.47
CA THR A 29 -20.31 -9.94 16.16
C THR A 29 -20.35 -11.25 15.37
N PRO A 30 -21.31 -12.14 15.67
CA PRO A 30 -21.51 -13.35 14.85
C PRO A 30 -21.72 -12.94 13.39
N GLN A 31 -20.93 -13.53 12.48
CA GLN A 31 -21.11 -13.25 11.06
C GLN A 31 -22.51 -13.69 10.63
N PRO A 32 -23.24 -12.88 9.85
CA PRO A 32 -24.52 -13.28 9.30
C PRO A 32 -24.40 -14.61 8.54
N GLN A 33 -25.42 -15.45 8.61
CA GLN A 33 -25.41 -16.75 7.94
C GLN A 33 -25.20 -16.60 6.42
N GLU A 34 -25.81 -15.57 5.82
CA GLU A 34 -25.60 -15.21 4.41
C GLU A 34 -24.12 -15.05 4.04
N LEU A 35 -23.33 -14.34 4.88
CA LEU A 35 -21.89 -14.14 4.62
C LEU A 35 -21.11 -15.45 4.72
N LYS A 36 -21.45 -16.32 5.68
CA LYS A 36 -20.84 -17.65 5.80
C LYS A 36 -21.15 -18.52 4.60
N ASP A 37 -22.41 -18.56 4.17
CA ASP A 37 -22.85 -19.31 3.00
C ASP A 37 -22.14 -18.79 1.74
N TYR A 38 -22.04 -17.46 1.56
CA TYR A 38 -21.32 -16.83 0.47
C TYR A 38 -19.82 -17.20 0.45
N GLN A 39 -19.14 -17.12 1.60
CA GLN A 39 -17.73 -17.50 1.71
C GLN A 39 -17.50 -18.98 1.37
N ALA A 40 -18.38 -19.85 1.84
CA ALA A 40 -18.35 -21.28 1.52
C ALA A 40 -18.55 -21.51 0.02
N ALA A 41 -19.53 -20.84 -0.61
CA ALA A 41 -19.79 -20.94 -2.04
C ALA A 41 -18.59 -20.47 -2.89
N VAL A 42 -17.99 -19.33 -2.53
CA VAL A 42 -16.83 -18.80 -3.23
C VAL A 42 -15.61 -19.72 -3.13
N ALA A 43 -15.47 -20.47 -2.04
CA ALA A 43 -14.38 -21.43 -1.83
C ALA A 43 -14.53 -22.73 -2.66
N LEU A 44 -15.71 -23.02 -3.23
CA LEU A 44 -15.92 -24.20 -4.07
C LEU A 44 -15.02 -24.16 -5.31
N LYS A 45 -14.38 -25.29 -5.60
CA LYS A 45 -13.48 -25.44 -6.77
C LYS A 45 -14.23 -25.80 -8.04
N ASP A 46 -15.29 -26.61 -7.91
CA ASP A 46 -16.12 -26.99 -9.06
C ASP A 46 -17.01 -25.82 -9.50
N PRO A 47 -16.89 -25.34 -10.76
CA PRO A 47 -17.63 -24.18 -11.23
C PRO A 47 -19.16 -24.39 -11.25
N ALA A 48 -19.63 -25.61 -11.53
CA ALA A 48 -21.05 -25.90 -11.59
C ALA A 48 -21.67 -25.88 -10.19
N ALA A 49 -21.01 -26.54 -9.21
CA ALA A 49 -21.44 -26.51 -7.82
C ALA A 49 -21.37 -25.06 -7.25
N LYS A 50 -20.33 -24.30 -7.58
CA LYS A 50 -20.20 -22.89 -7.20
C LYS A 50 -21.36 -22.06 -7.73
N LEU A 51 -21.67 -22.17 -9.00
CA LEU A 51 -22.76 -21.42 -9.63
C LEU A 51 -24.09 -21.72 -8.95
N LYS A 52 -24.40 -23.01 -8.80
CA LYS A 52 -25.64 -23.49 -8.14
C LYS A 52 -25.78 -22.93 -6.74
N GLU A 53 -24.70 -22.92 -5.96
CA GLU A 53 -24.73 -22.44 -4.58
C GLU A 53 -24.86 -20.91 -4.50
N LEU A 54 -24.17 -20.15 -5.36
CA LEU A 54 -24.32 -18.70 -5.45
C LEU A 54 -25.76 -18.29 -5.84
N GLU A 55 -26.37 -19.00 -6.78
CA GLU A 55 -27.76 -18.77 -7.19
C GLU A 55 -28.75 -19.14 -6.06
N ARG A 56 -28.51 -20.22 -5.31
CA ARG A 56 -29.29 -20.58 -4.13
C ARG A 56 -29.23 -19.47 -3.07
N ILE A 57 -28.04 -18.95 -2.77
CA ILE A 57 -27.85 -17.88 -1.78
C ILE A 57 -28.59 -16.62 -2.23
N LYS A 58 -28.45 -16.23 -3.50
CA LYS A 58 -29.15 -15.07 -4.06
C LYS A 58 -30.68 -15.18 -3.90
N ALA A 59 -31.23 -16.38 -4.09
CA ALA A 59 -32.67 -16.64 -3.94
C ALA A 59 -33.11 -16.72 -2.47
N ALA A 60 -32.26 -17.22 -1.57
CA ALA A 60 -32.59 -17.44 -0.17
C ALA A 60 -32.61 -16.17 0.71
N TYR A 61 -31.89 -15.11 0.28
CA TYR A 61 -31.71 -13.87 1.08
C TYR A 61 -32.16 -12.59 0.32
N PRO A 62 -33.45 -12.43 -0.06
CA PRO A 62 -33.94 -11.18 -0.64
C PRO A 62 -34.52 -10.24 0.46
N PRO A 63 -34.14 -8.93 0.52
CA PRO A 63 -33.05 -8.28 -0.22
C PRO A 63 -31.68 -8.64 0.39
N SER A 64 -30.72 -8.99 -0.47
CA SER A 64 -29.38 -9.38 -0.03
C SER A 64 -28.45 -8.18 0.09
N ALA A 65 -27.74 -8.07 1.22
CA ALA A 65 -26.64 -7.11 1.37
C ALA A 65 -25.45 -7.44 0.46
N LEU A 66 -25.37 -8.71 0.00
CA LEU A 66 -24.32 -9.21 -0.89
C LEU A 66 -24.76 -9.29 -2.36
N ALA A 67 -25.93 -8.73 -2.73
CA ALA A 67 -26.50 -8.88 -4.08
C ALA A 67 -25.49 -8.55 -5.18
N THR A 68 -24.80 -7.40 -5.09
CA THR A 68 -23.77 -6.98 -6.07
C THR A 68 -22.60 -7.97 -6.14
N SER A 69 -22.15 -8.48 -4.99
CA SER A 69 -21.07 -9.46 -4.94
C SER A 69 -21.48 -10.80 -5.51
N LEU A 70 -22.71 -11.24 -5.22
CA LEU A 70 -23.29 -12.48 -5.78
C LEU A 70 -23.40 -12.38 -7.30
N ASP A 71 -23.96 -11.28 -7.82
CA ASP A 71 -24.11 -11.08 -9.26
C ASP A 71 -22.76 -11.05 -9.98
N GLY A 72 -21.76 -10.39 -9.42
CA GLY A 72 -20.41 -10.39 -9.95
C GLY A 72 -19.74 -11.77 -9.96
N GLN A 73 -19.93 -12.57 -8.92
CA GLN A 73 -19.40 -13.94 -8.86
C GLN A 73 -20.15 -14.89 -9.82
N ILE A 74 -21.47 -14.79 -9.90
CA ILE A 74 -22.28 -15.55 -10.86
C ILE A 74 -21.84 -15.25 -12.30
N LEU A 75 -21.67 -13.96 -12.63
CA LEU A 75 -21.15 -13.54 -13.94
C LEU A 75 -19.77 -14.15 -14.21
N THR A 76 -18.86 -14.07 -13.23
CA THR A 76 -17.49 -14.61 -13.37
C THR A 76 -17.49 -16.10 -13.69
N VAL A 77 -18.34 -16.87 -13.03
CA VAL A 77 -18.45 -18.32 -13.29
C VAL A 77 -19.06 -18.58 -14.66
N ARG A 78 -20.14 -17.89 -15.02
CA ARG A 78 -20.83 -18.06 -16.31
C ARG A 78 -19.93 -17.66 -17.48
N THR A 79 -19.23 -16.54 -17.38
CA THR A 79 -18.29 -16.09 -18.42
C THR A 79 -17.13 -17.06 -18.59
N ALA A 80 -16.57 -17.62 -17.52
CA ALA A 80 -15.50 -18.62 -17.60
C ALA A 80 -15.95 -19.94 -18.27
N GLN A 81 -17.24 -20.26 -18.25
CA GLN A 81 -17.83 -21.44 -18.89
C GLN A 81 -18.28 -21.18 -20.35
N ALA A 82 -18.36 -19.92 -20.76
CA ALA A 82 -18.81 -19.56 -22.10
C ALA A 82 -17.94 -20.19 -23.20
N GLY A 83 -18.57 -20.55 -24.30
CA GLY A 83 -17.89 -21.17 -25.43
C GLY A 83 -17.26 -20.17 -26.39
N THR A 84 -17.84 -18.97 -26.50
CA THR A 84 -17.52 -17.95 -27.49
C THR A 84 -17.42 -16.56 -26.86
N LEU A 85 -16.73 -15.66 -27.56
CA LEU A 85 -16.65 -14.25 -27.15
C LEU A 85 -18.04 -13.59 -27.15
N ASP A 86 -18.88 -13.90 -28.13
CA ASP A 86 -20.21 -13.28 -28.26
C ASP A 86 -21.12 -13.67 -27.07
N GLU A 87 -21.04 -14.91 -26.56
CA GLU A 87 -21.72 -15.31 -25.31
C GLU A 87 -21.24 -14.51 -24.12
N ILE A 88 -19.93 -14.30 -23.99
CA ILE A 88 -19.35 -13.49 -22.90
C ILE A 88 -19.88 -12.07 -22.95
N LEU A 89 -19.86 -11.44 -24.12
CA LEU A 89 -20.33 -10.06 -24.33
C LEU A 89 -21.81 -9.91 -23.97
N VAL A 90 -22.66 -10.88 -24.32
CA VAL A 90 -24.09 -10.88 -23.97
C VAL A 90 -24.27 -10.94 -22.45
N LEU A 91 -23.56 -11.85 -21.76
CA LEU A 91 -23.64 -11.99 -20.30
C LEU A 91 -23.19 -10.70 -19.59
N GLN A 92 -22.10 -10.09 -20.06
CA GLN A 92 -21.55 -8.84 -19.54
C GLN A 92 -22.50 -7.65 -19.75
N GLN A 93 -23.13 -7.56 -20.92
CA GLN A 93 -24.12 -6.53 -21.22
C GLN A 93 -25.35 -6.65 -20.32
N GLN A 94 -25.88 -7.85 -20.13
CA GLN A 94 -27.02 -8.10 -19.23
C GLN A 94 -26.69 -7.70 -17.80
N HIS A 95 -25.52 -8.04 -17.30
CA HIS A 95 -25.06 -7.64 -15.98
C HIS A 95 -24.91 -6.12 -15.84
N LEU A 96 -24.35 -5.46 -16.87
CA LEU A 96 -24.15 -4.02 -16.86
C LEU A 96 -25.46 -3.24 -16.76
N LEU A 97 -26.53 -3.69 -17.41
CA LEU A 97 -27.86 -3.08 -17.33
C LEU A 97 -28.45 -3.06 -15.90
N ALA A 98 -28.05 -4.03 -15.07
CA ALA A 98 -28.46 -4.11 -13.66
C ALA A 98 -27.53 -3.37 -12.71
N THR A 99 -26.33 -2.97 -13.19
CA THR A 99 -25.27 -2.38 -12.37
C THR A 99 -25.47 -0.86 -12.20
N LYS A 100 -25.18 -0.32 -11.01
CA LYS A 100 -25.37 1.12 -10.68
C LYS A 100 -24.17 1.69 -9.94
N GLY A 101 -24.04 3.02 -9.98
CA GLY A 101 -23.05 3.77 -9.22
C GLY A 101 -21.60 3.41 -9.61
N ILE A 102 -20.69 3.41 -8.66
CA ILE A 102 -19.27 3.09 -8.89
C ILE A 102 -19.06 1.70 -9.50
N GLN A 103 -19.99 0.77 -9.26
CA GLN A 103 -19.90 -0.59 -9.79
C GLN A 103 -19.96 -0.64 -11.32
N VAL A 104 -20.53 0.35 -11.98
CA VAL A 104 -20.50 0.46 -13.44
C VAL A 104 -19.06 0.53 -13.94
N VAL A 105 -18.25 1.41 -13.37
CA VAL A 105 -16.85 1.59 -13.77
C VAL A 105 -16.02 0.35 -13.42
N ALA A 106 -16.18 -0.17 -12.20
CA ALA A 106 -15.47 -1.36 -11.73
C ALA A 106 -15.80 -2.61 -12.57
N SER A 107 -17.06 -2.81 -12.92
CA SER A 107 -17.51 -3.94 -13.74
C SER A 107 -16.92 -3.91 -15.14
N LEU A 108 -16.86 -2.74 -15.79
CA LEU A 108 -16.26 -2.58 -17.12
C LEU A 108 -14.77 -2.98 -17.13
N GLY A 109 -14.02 -2.65 -16.07
CA GLY A 109 -12.65 -3.14 -15.87
C GLY A 109 -12.58 -4.66 -15.76
N ASN A 110 -13.44 -5.26 -14.94
CA ASN A 110 -13.49 -6.71 -14.78
C ASN A 110 -13.88 -7.45 -16.08
N TYR A 111 -14.76 -6.87 -16.90
CA TYR A 111 -15.18 -7.50 -18.16
C TYR A 111 -14.01 -7.65 -19.12
N THR A 112 -13.17 -6.64 -19.24
CA THR A 112 -11.98 -6.74 -20.10
C THR A 112 -11.02 -7.82 -19.61
N VAL A 113 -10.83 -7.95 -18.29
CA VAL A 113 -10.00 -9.00 -17.69
C VAL A 113 -10.60 -10.38 -17.95
N GLN A 114 -11.92 -10.56 -17.81
CA GLN A 114 -12.61 -11.83 -18.08
C GLN A 114 -12.41 -12.29 -19.54
N ILE A 115 -12.41 -11.36 -20.50
CA ILE A 115 -12.17 -11.67 -21.92
C ILE A 115 -10.69 -12.03 -22.16
N LEU A 116 -9.76 -11.21 -21.67
CA LEU A 116 -8.33 -11.34 -21.93
C LEU A 116 -7.69 -12.55 -21.22
N ASP A 117 -8.17 -12.87 -20.03
CA ASP A 117 -7.67 -13.99 -19.22
C ASP A 117 -8.56 -15.26 -19.36
N HIS A 118 -9.52 -15.27 -20.31
CA HIS A 118 -10.40 -16.42 -20.55
C HIS A 118 -9.61 -17.66 -20.98
N PRO A 119 -9.95 -18.89 -20.53
CA PRO A 119 -9.25 -20.10 -20.94
C PRO A 119 -9.15 -20.30 -22.46
N LYS A 120 -10.13 -19.79 -23.22
CA LYS A 120 -10.20 -19.83 -24.69
C LYS A 120 -9.76 -18.53 -25.36
N ALA A 121 -9.17 -17.56 -24.63
CA ALA A 121 -8.83 -16.25 -25.19
C ALA A 121 -7.97 -16.32 -26.45
N ALA A 122 -7.09 -17.32 -26.56
CA ALA A 122 -6.25 -17.52 -27.71
C ALA A 122 -7.04 -17.83 -29.01
N SER A 123 -8.26 -18.39 -28.89
CA SER A 123 -9.14 -18.71 -30.00
C SER A 123 -10.12 -17.59 -30.38
N PHE A 124 -10.21 -16.53 -29.60
CA PHE A 124 -11.10 -15.41 -29.87
C PHE A 124 -10.55 -14.51 -31.01
N ASP A 125 -11.47 -13.95 -31.78
CA ASP A 125 -11.13 -12.93 -32.76
C ASP A 125 -10.51 -11.72 -32.05
N LYS A 126 -9.24 -11.46 -32.34
CA LYS A 126 -8.45 -10.44 -31.66
C LYS A 126 -8.92 -9.03 -31.95
N ALA A 127 -9.46 -8.78 -33.15
CA ALA A 127 -10.03 -7.48 -33.51
C ALA A 127 -11.32 -7.22 -32.72
N LYS A 128 -12.18 -8.24 -32.54
CA LYS A 128 -13.38 -8.13 -31.69
C LYS A 128 -13.00 -7.94 -30.20
N VAL A 129 -12.01 -8.66 -29.69
CA VAL A 129 -11.49 -8.49 -28.32
C VAL A 129 -11.01 -7.06 -28.09
N LEU A 130 -10.20 -6.53 -29.01
CA LEU A 130 -9.71 -5.16 -28.94
C LEU A 130 -10.84 -4.13 -29.03
N ALA A 131 -11.81 -4.35 -29.92
CA ALA A 131 -12.98 -3.48 -30.05
C ALA A 131 -13.79 -3.44 -28.74
N ALA A 132 -14.02 -4.59 -28.10
CA ALA A 132 -14.70 -4.67 -26.80
C ALA A 132 -13.92 -3.92 -25.71
N ALA A 133 -12.60 -4.11 -25.61
CA ALA A 133 -11.76 -3.41 -24.63
C ALA A 133 -11.80 -1.88 -24.82
N LYS A 134 -11.72 -1.40 -26.07
CA LYS A 134 -11.85 0.04 -26.41
C LYS A 134 -13.24 0.58 -26.05
N ALA A 135 -14.30 -0.18 -26.34
CA ALA A 135 -15.67 0.19 -26.00
C ALA A 135 -15.90 0.29 -24.49
N TYR A 136 -15.43 -0.68 -23.71
CA TYR A 136 -15.54 -0.67 -22.25
C TYR A 136 -14.73 0.46 -21.62
N ARG A 137 -13.53 0.75 -22.12
CA ARG A 137 -12.76 1.92 -21.69
C ARG A 137 -13.55 3.22 -21.90
N GLU A 138 -14.13 3.41 -23.07
CA GLU A 138 -14.90 4.62 -23.38
C GLU A 138 -16.14 4.74 -22.50
N GLN A 139 -16.86 3.64 -22.27
CA GLN A 139 -18.00 3.61 -21.36
C GLN A 139 -17.58 3.92 -19.93
N ALA A 140 -16.44 3.38 -19.44
CA ALA A 140 -15.93 3.63 -18.10
C ALA A 140 -15.55 5.11 -17.91
N ARG A 141 -14.92 5.73 -18.91
CA ARG A 141 -14.59 7.17 -18.89
C ARG A 141 -15.84 8.04 -18.82
N LYS A 142 -16.88 7.72 -19.58
CA LYS A 142 -18.17 8.41 -19.53
C LYS A 142 -18.86 8.22 -18.17
N ALA A 143 -18.89 6.99 -17.66
CA ALA A 143 -19.49 6.68 -16.37
C ALA A 143 -18.75 7.36 -15.21
N ALA A 144 -17.42 7.48 -15.27
CA ALA A 144 -16.63 8.10 -14.22
C ALA A 144 -16.91 9.60 -14.00
N VAL A 145 -17.48 10.27 -15.00
CA VAL A 145 -17.86 11.70 -14.94
C VAL A 145 -19.38 11.91 -14.97
N ASP A 146 -20.16 10.84 -15.04
CA ASP A 146 -21.63 10.92 -15.03
C ASP A 146 -22.11 11.46 -13.69
N PRO A 147 -22.94 12.54 -13.66
CA PRO A 147 -23.41 13.14 -12.42
C PRO A 147 -24.13 12.15 -11.50
N ALA A 148 -24.90 11.20 -12.05
CA ALA A 148 -25.61 10.21 -11.24
C ALA A 148 -24.66 9.19 -10.60
N VAL A 149 -23.59 8.80 -11.30
CA VAL A 149 -22.54 7.92 -10.76
C VAL A 149 -21.72 8.66 -9.72
N VAL A 150 -21.31 9.91 -10.00
CA VAL A 150 -20.51 10.74 -9.08
C VAL A 150 -21.29 11.05 -7.79
N ALA A 151 -22.59 11.37 -7.89
CA ALA A 151 -23.44 11.64 -6.73
C ALA A 151 -23.66 10.42 -5.82
N ALA A 152 -23.59 9.21 -6.39
CA ALA A 152 -23.73 7.95 -5.63
C ALA A 152 -22.44 7.54 -4.90
N VAL A 153 -21.31 8.26 -5.10
CA VAL A 153 -20.02 7.94 -4.49
C VAL A 153 -19.70 8.96 -3.41
N PRO A 154 -19.34 8.52 -2.17
CA PRO A 154 -18.86 9.41 -1.13
C PRO A 154 -17.72 10.32 -1.62
N GLU A 155 -17.73 11.58 -1.21
CA GLU A 155 -16.81 12.61 -1.71
C GLU A 155 -15.34 12.18 -1.65
N GLN A 156 -14.94 11.59 -0.52
CA GLN A 156 -13.58 11.09 -0.31
C GLN A 156 -13.16 9.95 -1.27
N ASN A 157 -14.12 9.35 -1.98
CA ASN A 157 -13.89 8.22 -2.90
C ASN A 157 -14.05 8.60 -4.37
N ARG A 158 -14.41 9.85 -4.70
CA ARG A 158 -14.69 10.27 -6.09
C ARG A 158 -13.46 10.20 -6.99
N GLU A 159 -12.28 10.44 -6.43
CA GLU A 159 -11.02 10.29 -7.17
C GLU A 159 -10.80 8.86 -7.70
N TYR A 160 -11.35 7.84 -7.01
CA TYR A 160 -11.26 6.44 -7.45
C TYR A 160 -12.00 6.17 -8.76
N LEU A 161 -13.02 6.95 -9.12
CA LEU A 161 -13.73 6.77 -10.39
C LEU A 161 -12.80 6.97 -11.59
N ALA A 162 -12.04 8.06 -11.59
CA ALA A 162 -11.07 8.34 -12.65
C ALA A 162 -9.96 7.29 -12.69
N MET A 163 -9.47 6.87 -11.52
CA MET A 163 -8.45 5.82 -11.40
C MET A 163 -8.95 4.49 -11.97
N LEU A 164 -10.16 4.05 -11.59
CA LEU A 164 -10.77 2.81 -12.10
C LEU A 164 -10.96 2.84 -13.62
N ALA A 165 -11.41 3.99 -14.17
CA ALA A 165 -11.54 4.15 -15.61
C ALA A 165 -10.17 4.11 -16.33
N ASN A 166 -9.11 4.64 -15.69
CA ASN A 166 -7.76 4.62 -16.23
C ASN A 166 -7.14 3.21 -16.26
N GLU A 167 -7.52 2.30 -15.33
CA GLU A 167 -7.05 0.91 -15.34
C GLU A 167 -7.40 0.16 -16.64
N LEU A 168 -8.44 0.59 -17.37
CA LEU A 168 -8.79 -0.01 -18.65
C LEU A 168 -7.78 0.28 -19.77
N GLU A 169 -6.92 1.29 -19.62
CA GLU A 169 -5.83 1.52 -20.58
C GLU A 169 -4.85 0.33 -20.62
N LEU A 170 -4.57 -0.27 -19.47
CA LEU A 170 -3.74 -1.47 -19.39
C LEU A 170 -4.39 -2.65 -20.14
N SER A 171 -5.70 -2.80 -20.04
CA SER A 171 -6.45 -3.82 -20.77
C SER A 171 -6.49 -3.55 -22.28
N VAL A 172 -6.63 -2.28 -22.69
CA VAL A 172 -6.53 -1.89 -24.11
C VAL A 172 -5.14 -2.19 -24.64
N ALA A 173 -4.07 -1.87 -23.91
CA ALA A 173 -2.70 -2.17 -24.32
C ALA A 173 -2.48 -3.68 -24.53
N LYS A 174 -3.01 -4.53 -23.64
CA LYS A 174 -2.98 -6.00 -23.81
C LYS A 174 -3.74 -6.45 -25.06
N GLY A 175 -4.93 -5.90 -25.32
CA GLY A 175 -5.72 -6.19 -26.50
C GLY A 175 -5.01 -5.77 -27.80
N GLN A 176 -4.38 -4.61 -27.82
CA GLN A 176 -3.58 -4.11 -28.95
C GLN A 176 -2.37 -5.01 -29.21
N LEU A 177 -1.63 -5.41 -28.14
CA LEU A 177 -0.53 -6.35 -28.28
C LEU A 177 -1.00 -7.68 -28.88
N ALA A 178 -2.10 -8.23 -28.39
CA ALA A 178 -2.67 -9.48 -28.90
C ALA A 178 -3.11 -9.37 -30.38
N ALA A 179 -3.51 -8.18 -30.82
CA ALA A 179 -3.84 -7.87 -32.21
C ALA A 179 -2.62 -7.55 -33.09
N GLY A 180 -1.39 -7.57 -32.54
CA GLY A 180 -0.16 -7.23 -33.26
C GLY A 180 0.14 -5.72 -33.32
N GLU A 181 -0.66 -4.88 -32.65
CA GLU A 181 -0.54 -3.40 -32.65
C GLU A 181 0.45 -2.96 -31.55
N SER A 182 1.73 -3.38 -31.61
CA SER A 182 2.69 -3.20 -30.50
C SER A 182 3.02 -1.72 -30.22
N ALA A 183 3.14 -0.85 -31.24
CA ALA A 183 3.41 0.57 -31.03
C ALA A 183 2.20 1.32 -30.42
N PRO A 184 0.95 1.14 -30.89
CA PRO A 184 -0.24 1.61 -30.19
C PRO A 184 -0.36 1.09 -28.75
N ALA A 185 0.01 -0.17 -28.49
CA ALA A 185 -0.02 -0.75 -27.16
C ALA A 185 0.93 -0.01 -26.18
N LEU A 186 2.14 0.35 -26.63
CA LEU A 186 3.06 1.16 -25.85
C LEU A 186 2.48 2.54 -25.51
N ALA A 187 1.86 3.19 -26.50
CA ALA A 187 1.20 4.49 -26.30
C ALA A 187 0.04 4.41 -25.26
N SER A 188 -0.72 3.30 -25.26
CA SER A 188 -1.76 3.08 -24.24
C SER A 188 -1.17 2.90 -22.85
N LEU A 189 -0.01 2.25 -22.70
CA LEU A 189 0.69 2.18 -21.40
C LEU A 189 1.21 3.54 -20.93
N GLU A 190 1.68 4.38 -21.84
CA GLU A 190 2.09 5.75 -21.53
C GLU A 190 0.88 6.60 -21.10
N ALA A 191 -0.26 6.44 -21.77
CA ALA A 191 -1.51 7.09 -21.39
C ALA A 191 -1.99 6.64 -20.00
N TYR A 192 -1.84 5.34 -19.68
CA TYR A 192 -2.13 4.80 -18.36
C TYR A 192 -1.34 5.53 -17.25
N LEU A 193 -0.02 5.65 -17.41
CA LEU A 193 0.83 6.35 -16.43
C LEU A 193 0.49 7.84 -16.34
N LYS A 194 0.24 8.49 -17.48
CA LYS A 194 -0.15 9.91 -17.54
C LYS A 194 -1.49 10.16 -16.84
N GLY A 195 -2.40 9.20 -16.89
CA GLY A 195 -3.68 9.20 -16.19
C GLY A 195 -3.59 8.89 -14.69
N GLY A 196 -2.39 8.76 -14.13
CA GLY A 196 -2.17 8.46 -12.72
C GLY A 196 -2.11 6.96 -12.40
N GLY A 197 -2.00 6.10 -13.38
CA GLY A 197 -1.79 4.67 -13.21
C GLY A 197 -0.45 4.35 -12.55
N ASN A 198 -0.38 3.20 -11.88
CA ASN A 198 0.81 2.79 -11.16
C ASN A 198 1.64 1.78 -11.98
N PRO A 199 2.97 1.94 -12.10
CA PRO A 199 3.83 1.00 -12.79
C PRO A 199 4.06 -0.29 -11.99
N SER A 200 2.97 -0.98 -11.62
CA SER A 200 2.97 -2.24 -10.88
C SER A 200 3.66 -3.39 -11.63
N ALA A 201 3.96 -4.49 -10.95
CA ALA A 201 4.51 -5.68 -11.59
C ALA A 201 3.65 -6.16 -12.79
N ALA A 202 2.33 -6.04 -12.72
CA ALA A 202 1.44 -6.39 -13.84
C ALA A 202 1.63 -5.45 -15.04
N TYR A 203 1.73 -4.14 -14.81
CA TYR A 203 2.08 -3.16 -15.82
C TYR A 203 3.45 -3.47 -16.45
N GLN A 204 4.47 -3.75 -15.61
CA GLN A 204 5.82 -4.02 -16.08
C GLN A 204 5.91 -5.29 -16.95
N LEU A 205 5.15 -6.33 -16.62
CA LEU A 205 5.07 -7.52 -17.46
C LEU A 205 4.48 -7.22 -18.83
N VAL A 206 3.38 -6.47 -18.89
CA VAL A 206 2.76 -6.06 -20.18
C VAL A 206 3.72 -5.17 -20.96
N ARG A 207 4.41 -4.25 -20.28
CA ARG A 207 5.43 -3.40 -20.91
C ARG A 207 6.56 -4.22 -21.50
N ALA A 208 7.03 -5.24 -20.77
CA ALA A 208 8.07 -6.14 -21.27
C ALA A 208 7.61 -6.89 -22.53
N ASP A 209 6.40 -7.45 -22.53
CA ASP A 209 5.84 -8.16 -23.69
C ASP A 209 5.76 -7.26 -24.93
N ILE A 210 5.31 -6.01 -24.74
CA ILE A 210 5.25 -5.00 -25.82
C ILE A 210 6.65 -4.65 -26.33
N LEU A 211 7.60 -4.46 -25.43
CA LEU A 211 8.99 -4.10 -25.79
C LEU A 211 9.72 -5.25 -26.48
N GLU A 212 9.45 -6.51 -26.09
CA GLU A 212 9.92 -7.69 -26.82
C GLU A 212 9.36 -7.74 -28.24
N ALA A 213 8.04 -7.48 -28.40
CA ALA A 213 7.41 -7.44 -29.72
C ALA A 213 7.92 -6.28 -30.60
N LEU A 214 8.42 -5.20 -30.00
CA LEU A 214 9.06 -4.08 -30.67
C LEU A 214 10.57 -4.29 -30.91
N ASN A 215 11.10 -5.48 -30.63
CA ASN A 215 12.54 -5.82 -30.71
C ASN A 215 13.43 -4.87 -29.88
N ARG A 216 12.98 -4.53 -28.64
CA ARG A 216 13.70 -3.72 -27.67
C ARG A 216 14.10 -4.54 -26.42
N PRO A 217 15.00 -5.52 -26.55
CA PRO A 217 15.25 -6.52 -25.50
C PRO A 217 15.87 -5.93 -24.23
N LYS A 218 16.67 -4.85 -24.34
CA LYS A 218 17.25 -4.18 -23.15
C LYS A 218 16.17 -3.49 -22.33
N ASP A 219 15.25 -2.79 -22.97
CA ASP A 219 14.16 -2.11 -22.29
C ASP A 219 13.15 -3.12 -21.70
N ALA A 220 12.93 -4.23 -22.40
CA ALA A 220 12.12 -5.34 -21.88
C ALA A 220 12.75 -5.95 -20.63
N TYR A 221 14.07 -6.14 -20.61
CA TYR A 221 14.78 -6.61 -19.41
C TYR A 221 14.59 -5.68 -18.21
N GLU A 222 14.72 -4.35 -18.38
CA GLU A 222 14.50 -3.40 -17.29
C GLU A 222 13.04 -3.46 -16.75
N ALA A 223 12.06 -3.63 -17.62
CA ALA A 223 10.68 -3.84 -17.20
C ALA A 223 10.50 -5.16 -16.42
N LEU A 224 11.12 -6.25 -16.88
CA LEU A 224 11.12 -7.53 -16.18
C LEU A 224 11.83 -7.45 -14.82
N LEU A 225 12.96 -6.74 -14.75
CA LEU A 225 13.69 -6.52 -13.51
C LEU A 225 12.82 -5.71 -12.51
N ALA A 226 12.11 -4.68 -12.96
CA ALA A 226 11.19 -3.95 -12.11
C ALA A 226 10.07 -4.85 -11.55
N ALA A 227 9.50 -5.75 -12.36
CA ALA A 227 8.54 -6.75 -11.88
C ALA A 227 9.16 -7.77 -10.91
N ALA A 228 10.42 -8.15 -11.12
CA ALA A 228 11.16 -9.06 -10.25
C ALA A 228 11.40 -8.47 -8.86
N VAL A 229 11.75 -7.19 -8.79
CA VAL A 229 11.95 -6.45 -7.54
C VAL A 229 10.65 -6.38 -6.70
N GLU A 230 9.49 -6.39 -7.33
CA GLU A 230 8.20 -6.56 -6.64
C GLU A 230 7.90 -8.02 -6.25
N ASN A 231 8.89 -8.91 -6.35
CA ASN A 231 8.76 -10.34 -6.07
C ASN A 231 7.69 -11.05 -6.93
N ASN A 232 7.44 -10.54 -8.13
CA ASN A 232 6.57 -11.21 -9.10
C ASN A 232 7.29 -12.43 -9.69
N GLN A 233 6.73 -13.62 -9.51
CA GLN A 233 7.38 -14.87 -9.91
C GLN A 233 7.61 -14.98 -11.42
N ALA A 234 6.71 -14.46 -12.25
CA ALA A 234 6.91 -14.42 -13.71
C ALA A 234 8.02 -13.44 -14.07
N GLY A 235 8.03 -12.25 -13.45
CA GLY A 235 9.08 -11.26 -13.59
C GLY A 235 10.44 -11.81 -13.19
N LEU A 236 10.55 -12.45 -12.02
CA LEU A 236 11.80 -13.08 -11.54
C LEU A 236 12.37 -14.09 -12.55
N ARG A 237 11.55 -15.04 -13.02
CA ARG A 237 12.01 -16.05 -13.98
C ARG A 237 12.46 -15.45 -15.29
N ARG A 238 11.65 -14.54 -15.85
CA ARG A 238 11.95 -13.91 -17.14
C ARG A 238 13.13 -12.95 -17.06
N ALA A 239 13.21 -12.14 -16.00
CA ALA A 239 14.36 -11.24 -15.78
C ALA A 239 15.66 -12.01 -15.61
N ARG A 240 15.65 -13.12 -14.87
CA ARG A 240 16.84 -14.00 -14.72
C ARG A 240 17.30 -14.55 -16.06
N ALA A 241 16.38 -15.09 -16.86
CA ALA A 241 16.70 -15.61 -18.18
C ALA A 241 17.24 -14.50 -19.13
N ALA A 242 16.65 -13.32 -19.09
CA ALA A 242 17.13 -12.17 -19.87
C ALA A 242 18.51 -11.68 -19.38
N TYR A 243 18.72 -11.64 -18.06
CA TYR A 243 20.01 -11.32 -17.46
C TYR A 243 21.11 -12.28 -17.92
N ALA A 244 20.86 -13.60 -17.86
CA ALA A 244 21.80 -14.62 -18.31
C ALA A 244 22.14 -14.46 -19.80
N LYS A 245 21.13 -14.17 -20.63
CA LYS A 245 21.33 -13.92 -22.07
C LYS A 245 22.17 -12.67 -22.35
N LEU A 246 22.01 -11.61 -21.54
CA LEU A 246 22.75 -10.35 -21.71
C LEU A 246 24.18 -10.44 -21.16
N ASN A 247 24.41 -11.21 -20.07
CA ASN A 247 25.69 -11.26 -19.36
C ASN A 247 26.46 -12.57 -19.55
N GLY A 248 25.90 -13.54 -20.28
CA GLY A 248 26.49 -14.85 -20.50
C GLY A 248 26.40 -15.82 -19.31
N LYS A 249 25.86 -15.39 -18.17
CA LYS A 249 25.71 -16.18 -16.93
C LYS A 249 24.62 -15.60 -16.02
N GLU A 250 24.13 -16.41 -15.08
CA GLU A 250 23.12 -15.99 -14.08
C GLU A 250 23.74 -15.41 -12.79
N ASP A 251 25.03 -15.59 -12.59
CA ASP A 251 25.72 -15.16 -11.37
C ASP A 251 25.56 -13.67 -11.12
N GLY A 252 25.20 -13.32 -9.89
CA GLY A 252 24.97 -11.93 -9.48
C GLY A 252 23.53 -11.42 -9.67
N PHE A 253 22.64 -12.17 -10.33
CA PHE A 253 21.26 -11.73 -10.54
C PHE A 253 20.50 -11.51 -9.21
N ASP A 254 20.60 -12.43 -8.25
CA ASP A 254 19.90 -12.30 -6.97
C ASP A 254 20.42 -11.11 -6.15
N ALA A 255 21.74 -10.89 -6.16
CA ALA A 255 22.34 -9.72 -5.53
C ALA A 255 21.88 -8.41 -6.19
N LEU A 256 21.73 -8.39 -7.52
CA LEU A 256 21.18 -7.24 -8.24
C LEU A 256 19.73 -6.97 -7.85
N VAL A 257 18.87 -7.99 -7.81
CA VAL A 257 17.46 -7.84 -7.40
C VAL A 257 17.37 -7.35 -5.95
N GLU A 258 18.20 -7.89 -5.05
CA GLU A 258 18.27 -7.43 -3.66
C GLU A 258 18.72 -5.97 -3.57
N ALA A 259 19.77 -5.57 -4.26
CA ALA A 259 20.24 -4.18 -4.29
C ALA A 259 19.14 -3.24 -4.79
N ARG A 260 18.51 -3.56 -5.93
CA ARG A 260 17.41 -2.80 -6.51
C ARG A 260 16.17 -2.74 -5.61
N SER A 261 15.93 -3.76 -4.77
CA SER A 261 14.79 -3.76 -3.85
C SER A 261 14.93 -2.73 -2.72
N LYS A 262 16.16 -2.36 -2.37
CA LYS A 262 16.49 -1.36 -1.34
C LYS A 262 16.44 0.08 -1.87
N GLU A 263 16.51 0.27 -3.19
CA GLU A 263 16.48 1.58 -3.81
C GLU A 263 15.08 2.20 -3.77
N LEU A 264 15.00 3.51 -3.63
CA LEU A 264 13.75 4.25 -3.78
C LEU A 264 13.26 4.13 -5.24
N PRO A 265 11.98 3.76 -5.49
CA PRO A 265 11.49 3.52 -6.86
C PRO A 265 11.18 4.79 -7.66
N PHE A 266 11.54 5.96 -7.15
CA PHE A 266 11.39 7.26 -7.79
C PHE A 266 12.47 8.21 -7.25
N HIS A 267 12.64 9.35 -7.89
CA HIS A 267 13.61 10.37 -7.48
C HIS A 267 12.86 11.62 -7.01
N PRO A 268 12.75 11.85 -5.69
CA PRO A 268 12.11 13.06 -5.18
C PRO A 268 12.98 14.30 -5.48
N THR A 269 12.32 15.38 -5.86
CA THR A 269 13.01 16.65 -6.02
C THR A 269 13.24 17.27 -4.64
N PRO A 270 14.48 17.71 -4.31
CA PRO A 270 14.75 18.39 -3.05
C PRO A 270 13.89 19.64 -2.87
N VAL A 271 13.25 19.75 -1.73
CA VAL A 271 12.37 20.88 -1.37
C VAL A 271 13.15 21.84 -0.48
N LYS A 272 13.19 23.10 -0.89
CA LYS A 272 13.66 24.19 -0.04
C LYS A 272 12.44 24.91 0.51
N PRO A 273 12.33 25.07 1.85
CA PRO A 273 11.27 25.89 2.42
C PRO A 273 11.25 27.28 1.80
N GLY A 274 10.05 27.73 1.44
CA GLY A 274 9.88 29.03 0.80
C GLY A 274 10.15 30.21 1.76
N PRO A 275 10.13 31.45 1.26
CA PRO A 275 10.38 32.64 2.09
C PRO A 275 9.32 32.87 3.17
N ALA A 276 8.15 32.25 3.06
CA ALA A 276 7.10 32.30 4.09
C ALA A 276 7.37 31.34 5.27
N TRP A 277 8.31 30.41 5.14
CA TRP A 277 8.66 29.47 6.20
C TRP A 277 9.28 30.19 7.41
N LYS A 278 8.71 29.95 8.58
CA LYS A 278 9.07 30.57 9.85
C LYS A 278 9.80 29.65 10.82
N GLY A 279 10.37 28.54 10.32
CA GLY A 279 11.13 27.58 11.14
C GLY A 279 10.28 26.50 11.80
N LYS A 280 9.04 26.30 11.37
CA LYS A 280 8.23 25.14 11.78
C LYS A 280 8.69 23.89 11.05
N ALA A 281 8.92 22.79 11.79
CA ALA A 281 9.03 21.47 11.21
C ALA A 281 7.69 20.75 11.32
N VAL A 282 7.26 20.13 10.23
CA VAL A 282 6.08 19.26 10.19
C VAL A 282 6.46 17.90 10.78
N LEU A 283 5.66 17.36 11.69
CA LEU A 283 5.78 15.97 12.14
C LEU A 283 4.93 15.07 11.26
N ALA A 284 5.57 14.15 10.55
CA ALA A 284 4.90 13.11 9.78
C ALA A 284 5.03 11.77 10.53
N GLU A 285 3.90 11.18 10.90
CA GLU A 285 3.82 9.92 11.62
C GLU A 285 3.21 8.85 10.71
N LEU A 286 3.94 7.77 10.45
CA LEU A 286 3.50 6.61 9.70
C LEU A 286 3.27 5.42 10.63
N PHE A 287 2.07 4.88 10.61
CA PHE A 287 1.73 3.61 11.23
C PHE A 287 1.74 2.52 10.15
N THR A 288 2.73 1.66 10.20
CA THR A 288 3.06 0.66 9.19
C THR A 288 3.17 -0.74 9.79
N GLY A 289 3.58 -1.72 9.01
CA GLY A 289 3.87 -3.08 9.46
C GLY A 289 4.67 -3.86 8.42
N SER A 290 5.67 -4.62 8.86
CA SER A 290 6.50 -5.47 7.99
C SER A 290 5.73 -6.59 7.31
N GLU A 291 4.56 -6.97 7.84
CA GLU A 291 3.65 -7.96 7.25
C GLU A 291 2.51 -7.32 6.43
N CYS A 292 2.60 -6.03 6.10
CA CYS A 292 1.56 -5.25 5.45
C CYS A 292 1.91 -4.97 3.97
N PRO A 293 1.37 -5.73 2.99
CA PRO A 293 1.69 -5.51 1.58
C PRO A 293 1.30 -4.11 1.07
N PRO A 294 0.15 -3.51 1.44
CA PRO A 294 -0.17 -2.16 1.00
C PRO A 294 0.66 -1.07 1.67
N CYS A 295 1.41 -1.37 2.75
CA CYS A 295 2.28 -0.40 3.41
C CYS A 295 3.51 -0.02 2.57
N VAL A 296 3.96 -0.89 1.67
CA VAL A 296 5.18 -0.69 0.86
C VAL A 296 5.23 0.68 0.17
N ALA A 297 4.11 1.10 -0.41
CA ALA A 297 4.04 2.40 -1.08
C ALA A 297 4.10 3.58 -0.09
N ALA A 298 3.58 3.41 1.13
CA ALA A 298 3.62 4.43 2.18
C ALA A 298 5.03 4.55 2.78
N ASP A 299 5.68 3.42 3.07
CA ASP A 299 7.06 3.39 3.56
C ASP A 299 8.01 4.08 2.56
N PHE A 300 7.97 3.72 1.27
CA PHE A 300 8.76 4.41 0.24
C PHE A 300 8.37 5.88 0.06
N ALA A 301 7.10 6.24 0.25
CA ALA A 301 6.69 7.64 0.19
C ALA A 301 7.32 8.46 1.33
N PHE A 302 7.38 7.89 2.54
CA PHE A 302 8.04 8.51 3.69
C PHE A 302 9.57 8.54 3.53
N ASP A 303 10.16 7.50 2.96
CA ASP A 303 11.56 7.53 2.53
C ASP A 303 11.84 8.68 1.57
N GLY A 304 10.95 8.89 0.58
CA GLY A 304 11.04 10.02 -0.34
C GLY A 304 10.91 11.37 0.35
N LEU A 305 10.08 11.48 1.41
CA LEU A 305 10.01 12.69 2.23
C LEU A 305 11.35 12.97 2.95
N LEU A 306 12.00 11.91 3.50
CA LEU A 306 13.31 12.04 4.14
C LEU A 306 14.41 12.51 3.16
N GLU A 307 14.33 12.11 1.90
CA GLU A 307 15.27 12.56 0.86
C GLU A 307 14.97 13.99 0.35
N ALA A 308 13.69 14.36 0.30
CA ALA A 308 13.27 15.63 -0.28
C ALA A 308 13.37 16.81 0.68
N TYR A 309 13.07 16.61 1.96
CA TYR A 309 12.94 17.71 2.93
C TYR A 309 14.12 17.75 3.92
N PRO A 310 14.64 18.93 4.25
CA PRO A 310 15.63 19.03 5.31
C PRO A 310 15.00 18.74 6.69
N ALA A 311 15.78 18.16 7.60
CA ALA A 311 15.35 17.82 8.96
C ALA A 311 14.84 19.02 9.79
N THR A 312 15.18 20.25 9.37
CA THR A 312 14.65 21.48 9.96
C THR A 312 13.20 21.78 9.55
N ALA A 313 12.71 21.17 8.46
CA ALA A 313 11.37 21.41 7.92
C ALA A 313 10.44 20.18 8.08
N LEU A 314 11.01 18.99 8.22
CA LEU A 314 10.25 17.74 8.36
C LEU A 314 10.92 16.79 9.34
N VAL A 315 10.12 16.22 10.22
CA VAL A 315 10.50 15.11 11.10
C VAL A 315 9.57 13.92 10.80
N VAL A 316 10.16 12.74 10.64
CA VAL A 316 9.43 11.50 10.35
C VAL A 316 9.54 10.55 11.53
N LEU A 317 8.44 9.86 11.87
CA LEU A 317 8.40 8.77 12.83
C LEU A 317 7.61 7.60 12.24
N GLU A 318 8.17 6.38 12.31
CA GLU A 318 7.52 5.16 11.85
C GLU A 318 7.23 4.23 13.02
N TYR A 319 5.94 3.87 13.16
CA TYR A 319 5.41 3.01 14.22
C TYR A 319 4.99 1.67 13.63
N HIS A 320 5.70 0.60 13.98
CA HIS A 320 5.40 -0.75 13.53
C HIS A 320 4.28 -1.38 14.36
N LEU A 321 3.23 -1.88 13.71
CA LEU A 321 2.02 -2.42 14.34
C LEU A 321 1.74 -3.86 13.88
N PRO A 322 1.07 -4.69 14.72
CA PRO A 322 0.66 -6.05 14.36
C PRO A 322 -0.56 -6.06 13.42
N ILE A 323 -0.51 -5.31 12.32
CA ILE A 323 -1.59 -5.16 11.34
C ILE A 323 -1.02 -5.24 9.91
N PRO A 324 -1.44 -6.20 9.09
CA PRO A 324 -2.41 -7.27 9.36
C PRO A 324 -1.85 -8.45 10.14
N GLY A 325 -0.54 -8.58 10.29
CA GLY A 325 0.19 -9.65 10.94
C GLY A 325 1.14 -9.17 12.04
N PRO A 326 1.65 -10.08 12.88
CA PRO A 326 2.60 -9.75 13.93
C PRO A 326 3.87 -9.13 13.36
N ASP A 327 4.34 -8.04 13.94
CA ASP A 327 5.52 -7.30 13.49
C ASP A 327 6.65 -7.39 14.55
N PRO A 328 7.86 -7.85 14.21
CA PRO A 328 8.94 -8.02 15.19
C PRO A 328 9.56 -6.69 15.69
N MET A 329 9.17 -5.55 15.09
CA MET A 329 9.64 -4.22 15.48
C MET A 329 8.64 -3.45 16.36
N MET A 330 7.44 -4.02 16.61
CA MET A 330 6.47 -3.42 17.52
C MET A 330 7.02 -3.39 18.95
N ASN A 331 6.62 -2.39 19.73
CA ASN A 331 7.12 -2.16 21.08
C ASN A 331 6.09 -1.36 21.91
N PRO A 332 6.29 -1.12 23.21
CA PRO A 332 5.37 -0.36 24.04
C PRO A 332 5.05 1.05 23.52
N ALA A 333 6.04 1.76 22.94
CA ALA A 333 5.86 3.11 22.41
C ALA A 333 4.94 3.10 21.18
N THR A 334 5.08 2.10 20.30
CA THR A 334 4.21 1.97 19.12
C THR A 334 2.76 1.69 19.53
N LYS A 335 2.55 0.85 20.53
CA LYS A 335 1.22 0.58 21.10
C LYS A 335 0.60 1.83 21.73
N LEU A 336 1.38 2.58 22.50
CA LEU A 336 0.92 3.82 23.12
C LEU A 336 0.41 4.82 22.06
N ARG A 337 1.15 5.02 20.98
CA ARG A 337 0.75 5.94 19.92
C ARG A 337 -0.41 5.41 19.09
N GLN A 338 -0.46 4.08 18.86
CA GLN A 338 -1.60 3.42 18.25
C GLN A 338 -2.90 3.73 19.01
N ASP A 339 -2.90 3.55 20.31
CA ASP A 339 -4.07 3.77 21.18
C ASP A 339 -4.44 5.26 21.22
N TYR A 340 -3.44 6.13 21.35
CA TYR A 340 -3.66 7.58 21.39
C TYR A 340 -4.42 8.09 20.17
N TYR A 341 -4.11 7.60 18.98
CA TYR A 341 -4.80 7.99 17.73
C TYR A 341 -5.96 7.08 17.35
N GLY A 342 -6.16 5.95 18.01
CA GLY A 342 -7.16 4.96 17.64
C GLY A 342 -6.88 4.33 16.28
N ILE A 343 -5.62 3.94 16.02
CA ILE A 343 -5.21 3.33 14.75
C ILE A 343 -5.64 1.87 14.71
N ASN A 344 -6.46 1.52 13.73
CA ASN A 344 -6.99 0.17 13.53
C ASN A 344 -6.65 -0.43 12.15
N SER A 345 -5.95 0.30 11.31
CA SER A 345 -5.52 -0.13 9.98
C SER A 345 -4.14 0.42 9.62
N THR A 346 -3.41 -0.30 8.77
CA THR A 346 -2.15 0.11 8.18
C THR A 346 -2.21 0.07 6.65
N PRO A 347 -1.54 0.97 5.95
CA PRO A 347 -0.86 2.13 6.48
C PRO A 347 -1.85 3.21 6.94
N SER A 348 -1.50 3.93 8.01
CA SER A 348 -2.18 5.16 8.45
C SER A 348 -1.13 6.25 8.65
N MET A 349 -1.38 7.42 8.11
CA MET A 349 -0.44 8.54 8.10
C MET A 349 -1.09 9.77 8.72
N LEU A 350 -0.36 10.47 9.58
CA LEU A 350 -0.78 11.74 10.17
C LEU A 350 0.30 12.80 9.94
N PHE A 351 -0.14 14.04 9.77
CA PHE A 351 0.73 15.20 9.59
C PHE A 351 0.37 16.22 10.66
N ASP A 352 1.34 16.54 11.53
CA ASP A 352 1.12 17.33 12.76
C ASP A 352 -0.03 16.79 13.63
N GLY A 353 -0.16 15.46 13.72
CA GLY A 353 -1.19 14.80 14.51
C GLY A 353 -2.61 14.94 13.97
N GLN A 354 -2.77 15.47 12.77
CA GLN A 354 -4.03 15.76 12.10
C GLN A 354 -4.16 14.99 10.78
N ASP A 355 -5.33 15.10 10.13
CA ASP A 355 -5.58 14.62 8.77
C ASP A 355 -5.17 13.16 8.55
N LYS A 356 -5.71 12.27 9.39
CA LYS A 356 -5.48 10.83 9.22
C LYS A 356 -5.77 10.43 7.78
N THR A 357 -4.72 10.10 7.05
CA THR A 357 -4.77 9.63 5.68
C THR A 357 -4.46 8.15 5.66
N THR A 358 -5.23 7.41 4.90
CA THR A 358 -5.01 5.98 4.62
C THR A 358 -4.71 5.80 3.14
N GLY A 359 -4.38 4.60 2.77
CA GLY A 359 -4.09 4.26 1.39
C GLY A 359 -2.61 3.98 1.19
N GLY A 360 -2.36 2.96 0.43
CA GLY A 360 -1.05 2.42 0.17
C GLY A 360 -1.04 1.71 -1.18
N GLY A 361 -0.22 0.68 -1.28
CA GLY A 361 -0.06 -0.12 -2.49
C GLY A 361 1.29 -0.80 -2.50
N GLY A 362 1.59 -1.50 -3.58
CA GLY A 362 2.92 -2.05 -3.83
C GLY A 362 3.92 -0.96 -4.22
N ARG A 363 5.13 -1.39 -4.50
CA ARG A 363 6.27 -0.52 -4.90
C ARG A 363 5.92 0.44 -6.05
N GLY A 364 5.14 -0.02 -7.05
CA GLY A 364 4.73 0.81 -8.18
C GLY A 364 3.87 2.02 -7.78
N ALA A 365 3.17 1.98 -6.64
CA ALA A 365 2.35 3.09 -6.15
C ALA A 365 3.14 4.11 -5.30
N ALA A 366 4.44 3.89 -5.07
CA ALA A 366 5.24 4.72 -4.16
C ALA A 366 5.32 6.20 -4.61
N ALA A 367 5.55 6.44 -5.90
CA ALA A 367 5.65 7.80 -6.44
C ALA A 367 4.34 8.59 -6.30
N SER A 368 3.19 7.95 -6.56
CA SER A 368 1.88 8.58 -6.40
C SER A 368 1.55 8.82 -4.92
N SER A 369 1.93 7.89 -4.05
CA SER A 369 1.82 8.06 -2.60
C SER A 369 2.70 9.21 -2.11
N TYR A 370 3.95 9.28 -2.55
CA TYR A 370 4.86 10.40 -2.24
C TYR A 370 4.25 11.75 -2.64
N LYS A 371 3.70 11.87 -3.86
CA LYS A 371 3.06 13.11 -4.30
C LYS A 371 1.95 13.57 -3.36
N ARG A 372 1.09 12.64 -2.90
CA ARG A 372 0.01 12.95 -1.95
C ARG A 372 0.53 13.39 -0.59
N VAL A 373 1.47 12.64 0.00
CA VAL A 373 1.99 12.97 1.34
C VAL A 373 2.87 14.22 1.33
N SER A 374 3.63 14.45 0.26
CA SER A 374 4.40 15.68 0.07
C SER A 374 3.51 16.93 0.02
N ALA A 375 2.35 16.84 -0.66
CA ALA A 375 1.36 17.92 -0.67
C ALA A 375 0.87 18.23 0.76
N LYS A 376 0.61 17.19 1.59
CA LYS A 376 0.20 17.36 2.98
C LYS A 376 1.28 18.02 3.86
N VAL A 377 2.54 17.73 3.60
CA VAL A 377 3.67 18.42 4.26
C VAL A 377 3.71 19.89 3.84
N GLN A 378 3.62 20.17 2.53
CA GLN A 378 3.68 21.55 2.01
C GLN A 378 2.55 22.43 2.55
N GLU A 379 1.31 21.93 2.65
CA GLU A 379 0.17 22.64 3.24
C GLU A 379 0.45 23.15 4.67
N ARG A 380 1.44 22.57 5.39
CA ARG A 380 1.74 22.85 6.80
C ARG A 380 3.03 23.61 7.05
N LEU A 381 3.89 23.72 6.03
CA LEU A 381 5.20 24.35 6.19
C LEU A 381 5.12 25.86 6.48
N ASP A 382 4.12 26.57 5.95
CA ASP A 382 4.00 28.02 6.09
C ASP A 382 3.54 28.47 7.49
N GLY A 383 3.20 27.51 8.35
CA GLY A 383 2.83 27.78 9.74
C GLY A 383 4.04 28.28 10.58
N ALA A 384 3.78 29.18 11.53
CA ALA A 384 4.77 29.48 12.56
C ALA A 384 4.82 28.35 13.61
N PRO A 385 6.00 28.06 14.21
CA PRO A 385 6.07 27.15 15.34
C PRO A 385 5.27 27.71 16.52
N GLY A 386 4.40 26.89 17.10
CA GLY A 386 3.61 27.28 18.27
C GLY A 386 4.41 27.29 19.57
N VAL A 387 5.56 26.61 19.60
CA VAL A 387 6.46 26.49 20.75
C VAL A 387 7.91 26.43 20.26
N ALA A 388 8.81 27.15 20.93
CA ALA A 388 10.24 27.03 20.64
C ALA A 388 10.81 25.76 21.27
N LEU A 389 11.47 24.94 20.49
CA LEU A 389 12.12 23.71 20.94
C LEU A 389 13.60 23.71 20.52
N LYS A 390 14.50 23.23 21.41
CA LYS A 390 15.88 22.88 21.07
C LYS A 390 16.21 21.52 21.65
N LEU A 391 17.02 20.77 20.92
CA LEU A 391 17.39 19.40 21.26
C LEU A 391 18.85 19.17 20.86
N LYS A 392 19.60 18.54 21.77
CA LYS A 392 20.90 17.91 21.50
C LYS A 392 20.87 16.52 22.10
N ALA A 393 21.52 15.57 21.46
CA ALA A 393 21.59 14.18 21.95
C ALA A 393 23.02 13.64 21.83
N ALA A 394 23.46 12.92 22.85
CA ALA A 394 24.76 12.25 22.85
C ALA A 394 24.66 10.90 23.54
N ARG A 395 25.51 9.95 23.14
CA ARG A 395 25.51 8.59 23.71
C ARG A 395 26.84 8.27 24.41
N LYS A 396 26.69 7.67 25.58
CA LYS A 396 27.81 7.05 26.29
C LYS A 396 27.43 5.64 26.72
N GLY A 397 28.04 4.63 26.13
CA GLY A 397 27.63 3.24 26.35
C GLY A 397 26.19 3.00 25.90
N ASP A 398 25.35 2.50 26.77
CA ASP A 398 23.91 2.27 26.52
C ASP A 398 23.02 3.45 26.91
N LEU A 399 23.57 4.54 27.38
CA LEU A 399 22.78 5.73 27.73
C LEU A 399 22.79 6.76 26.59
N VAL A 400 21.62 7.12 26.09
CA VAL A 400 21.37 8.21 25.15
C VAL A 400 20.81 9.39 25.93
N SER A 401 21.65 10.40 26.19
CA SER A 401 21.30 11.61 26.93
C SER A 401 20.82 12.71 25.98
N ALA A 402 19.67 13.30 26.29
CA ALA A 402 19.10 14.43 25.57
C ALA A 402 19.15 15.69 26.46
N ALA A 403 19.69 16.77 25.92
CA ALA A 403 19.60 18.10 26.50
C ALA A 403 18.51 18.89 25.78
N LEU A 404 17.58 19.46 26.53
CA LEU A 404 16.31 19.98 26.05
C LEU A 404 16.17 21.48 26.36
N THR A 405 15.58 22.25 25.45
CA THR A 405 15.00 23.55 25.78
C THR A 405 13.52 23.49 25.37
N LEU A 406 12.65 23.55 26.35
CA LEU A 406 11.19 23.61 26.17
C LEU A 406 10.76 25.06 26.34
N GLY A 407 10.30 25.69 25.24
CA GLY A 407 9.73 27.03 25.27
C GLY A 407 8.39 27.07 26.00
N LYS A 408 7.92 28.25 26.32
CA LYS A 408 6.60 28.44 26.96
C LYS A 408 5.50 27.88 26.00
N ALA A 409 4.81 26.86 26.42
CA ALA A 409 3.70 26.29 25.71
C ALA A 409 2.35 26.79 26.26
N PRO A 410 1.28 26.80 25.45
CA PRO A 410 -0.08 26.94 25.95
C PRO A 410 -0.44 25.85 26.98
N GLU A 411 -1.47 26.10 27.77
CA GLU A 411 -2.03 25.08 28.66
C GLU A 411 -2.55 23.89 27.85
N GLY A 412 -2.41 22.68 28.38
CA GLY A 412 -2.86 21.46 27.72
C GLY A 412 -1.92 20.93 26.63
N VAL A 413 -0.67 21.36 26.59
CA VAL A 413 0.38 20.84 25.70
C VAL A 413 1.26 19.84 26.42
N ASP A 414 1.47 18.67 25.82
CA ASP A 414 2.46 17.68 26.23
C ASP A 414 3.72 17.79 25.39
N PHE A 415 4.87 17.51 26.00
CA PHE A 415 6.15 17.35 25.34
C PHE A 415 6.51 15.87 25.28
N HIS A 416 6.78 15.38 24.09
CA HIS A 416 7.15 14.00 23.88
C HIS A 416 8.58 13.91 23.36
N LEU A 417 9.35 12.99 23.96
CA LEU A 417 10.69 12.65 23.50
C LEU A 417 10.70 11.22 23.00
N VAL A 418 11.25 11.01 21.81
CA VAL A 418 11.21 9.73 21.11
C VAL A 418 12.61 9.30 20.74
N LEU A 419 12.98 8.07 21.09
CA LEU A 419 14.18 7.40 20.60
C LEU A 419 13.87 6.71 19.29
N VAL A 420 14.68 6.99 18.27
CA VAL A 420 14.48 6.51 16.90
C VAL A 420 15.73 5.84 16.39
N GLN A 421 15.57 4.70 15.75
CA GLN A 421 16.60 4.06 14.95
C GLN A 421 16.43 4.47 13.49
N ALA A 422 17.42 5.17 12.92
CA ALA A 422 17.31 5.73 11.58
C ALA A 422 17.10 4.64 10.50
N GLN A 423 17.65 3.45 10.71
CA GLN A 423 17.50 2.30 9.82
C GLN A 423 17.48 0.99 10.60
N GLN A 424 16.56 0.11 10.24
CA GLN A 424 16.49 -1.26 10.71
C GLN A 424 16.41 -2.21 9.52
N ASP A 425 17.41 -3.07 9.38
CA ASP A 425 17.39 -4.12 8.37
C ASP A 425 16.50 -5.27 8.83
N HIS A 426 15.45 -5.52 8.06
CA HIS A 426 14.54 -6.62 8.27
C HIS A 426 13.77 -6.92 6.99
N LYS A 427 13.88 -8.16 6.50
CA LYS A 427 13.07 -8.62 5.37
C LYS A 427 11.67 -8.99 5.85
N GLY A 428 10.73 -8.07 5.71
CA GLY A 428 9.34 -8.29 6.05
C GLY A 428 8.60 -9.24 5.10
N GLY A 429 7.42 -9.69 5.50
CA GLY A 429 6.50 -10.41 4.62
C GLY A 429 6.02 -9.56 3.45
N ASN A 430 5.98 -8.24 3.60
CA ASN A 430 5.72 -7.25 2.56
C ASN A 430 6.89 -7.06 1.57
N LYS A 431 8.04 -7.72 1.80
CA LYS A 431 9.28 -7.72 0.99
C LYS A 431 10.11 -6.44 1.06
N LEU A 432 9.76 -5.49 1.91
CA LEU A 432 10.72 -4.44 2.28
C LEU A 432 11.91 -5.07 3.00
N MET A 433 13.10 -4.57 2.68
CA MET A 433 14.37 -5.06 3.22
C MET A 433 14.92 -4.13 4.30
N VAL A 434 14.47 -2.88 4.29
CA VAL A 434 14.93 -1.80 5.15
C VAL A 434 13.73 -1.00 5.62
N HIS A 435 13.71 -0.67 6.91
CA HIS A 435 12.71 0.18 7.55
C HIS A 435 13.43 1.39 8.15
N LYS A 436 12.95 2.61 7.87
CA LYS A 436 13.60 3.84 8.30
C LYS A 436 12.85 4.48 9.46
N MET A 437 13.54 5.30 10.23
CA MET A 437 12.97 6.12 11.31
C MET A 437 12.10 5.34 12.31
N VAL A 438 12.50 4.10 12.62
CA VAL A 438 11.78 3.15 13.48
C VAL A 438 11.78 3.64 14.93
N VAL A 439 10.60 3.90 15.48
CA VAL A 439 10.43 4.29 16.89
C VAL A 439 10.79 3.12 17.79
N ARG A 440 11.69 3.39 18.76
CA ARG A 440 12.18 2.39 19.72
C ARG A 440 11.68 2.61 21.14
N ASP A 441 11.55 3.89 21.53
CA ASP A 441 11.04 4.28 22.85
C ASP A 441 10.38 5.65 22.78
N LEU A 442 9.49 5.97 23.72
CA LEU A 442 8.80 7.25 23.81
C LEU A 442 8.44 7.56 25.25
N VAL A 443 8.73 8.78 25.66
CA VAL A 443 8.34 9.30 26.98
C VAL A 443 7.64 10.65 26.85
N THR A 444 6.70 10.90 27.75
CA THR A 444 6.10 12.21 27.94
C THR A 444 6.86 12.93 29.06
N LEU A 445 7.34 14.14 28.76
CA LEU A 445 8.19 14.91 29.65
C LEU A 445 7.37 15.87 30.52
N ALA A 446 7.88 16.15 31.72
CA ALA A 446 7.41 17.31 32.47
C ALA A 446 7.74 18.62 31.72
N ALA A 447 6.87 19.62 31.78
CA ALA A 447 7.06 20.90 31.11
C ALA A 447 8.33 21.67 31.57
N THR A 448 8.88 21.29 32.71
CA THR A 448 10.12 21.85 33.28
C THR A 448 11.36 21.02 32.98
N ALA A 449 11.24 19.93 32.19
CA ALA A 449 12.36 19.05 31.89
C ALA A 449 13.42 19.79 31.06
N SER A 450 14.67 19.66 31.46
CA SER A 450 15.83 20.17 30.71
C SER A 450 16.74 19.07 30.19
N THR A 451 16.56 17.85 30.71
CA THR A 451 17.31 16.66 30.30
C THR A 451 16.45 15.40 30.39
N HIS A 452 16.80 14.41 29.63
CA HIS A 452 16.30 13.03 29.76
C HIS A 452 17.37 12.06 29.26
N ALA A 453 17.34 10.82 29.74
CA ALA A 453 18.23 9.77 29.24
C ALA A 453 17.43 8.49 28.95
N PHE A 454 17.57 7.96 27.74
CA PHE A 454 17.11 6.63 27.39
C PHE A 454 18.21 5.61 27.72
N ASP A 455 17.85 4.55 28.41
CA ASP A 455 18.68 3.37 28.62
C ASP A 455 18.32 2.34 27.55
N LEU A 456 19.23 2.13 26.60
CA LEU A 456 19.00 1.22 25.46
C LEU A 456 18.74 -0.21 25.90
N ALA A 457 19.46 -0.70 26.91
CA ALA A 457 19.28 -2.05 27.43
C ALA A 457 17.90 -2.21 28.11
N ALA A 458 17.44 -1.18 28.82
CA ALA A 458 16.09 -1.16 29.40
C ALA A 458 15.01 -1.14 28.32
N SER A 459 15.17 -0.32 27.25
CA SER A 459 14.22 -0.27 26.13
C SER A 459 14.19 -1.59 25.33
N GLU A 460 15.34 -2.24 25.13
CA GLU A 460 15.42 -3.58 24.51
C GLU A 460 14.67 -4.63 25.34
N LYS A 461 14.91 -4.64 26.66
CA LYS A 461 14.23 -5.54 27.59
C LYS A 461 12.72 -5.32 27.63
N ALA A 462 12.28 -4.06 27.62
CA ALA A 462 10.86 -3.71 27.59
C ALA A 462 10.20 -4.17 26.28
N THR A 463 10.89 -4.01 25.14
CA THR A 463 10.43 -4.51 23.84
C THR A 463 10.33 -6.03 23.82
N ASP A 464 11.33 -6.75 24.34
CA ASP A 464 11.31 -8.22 24.42
C ASP A 464 10.18 -8.73 25.32
N ALA A 465 9.95 -8.09 26.46
CA ALA A 465 8.83 -8.40 27.33
C ALA A 465 7.48 -8.17 26.63
N TYR A 466 7.34 -7.07 25.89
CA TYR A 466 6.15 -6.76 25.11
C TYR A 466 5.87 -7.80 24.00
N LEU A 467 6.91 -8.23 23.27
CA LEU A 467 6.78 -9.28 22.25
C LEU A 467 6.40 -10.63 22.88
N THR A 468 6.95 -10.94 24.05
CA THR A 468 6.62 -12.16 24.80
C THR A 468 5.16 -12.15 25.28
N ASP A 469 4.71 -11.02 25.85
CA ASP A 469 3.31 -10.85 26.25
C ASP A 469 2.37 -11.01 25.03
N PHE A 470 2.72 -10.40 23.91
CA PHE A 470 1.94 -10.52 22.66
C PHE A 470 1.80 -11.98 22.20
N GLU A 471 2.88 -12.78 22.22
CA GLU A 471 2.83 -14.21 21.89
C GLU A 471 1.87 -15.00 22.81
N GLN A 472 1.84 -14.63 24.10
CA GLN A 472 1.07 -15.35 25.13
C GLN A 472 -0.41 -14.92 25.16
N THR A 473 -0.68 -13.63 24.92
CA THR A 473 -1.99 -13.03 25.17
C THR A 473 -2.81 -12.74 23.93
N SER A 474 -2.17 -12.71 22.74
CA SER A 474 -2.87 -12.38 21.48
C SER A 474 -3.95 -13.39 21.15
N THR A 475 -5.21 -12.97 21.21
CA THR A 475 -6.35 -13.79 20.78
C THR A 475 -6.44 -13.92 19.28
N ARG A 476 -6.03 -12.88 18.53
CA ARG A 476 -6.05 -12.85 17.07
C ARG A 476 -4.99 -13.76 16.45
N PHE A 477 -3.82 -13.88 17.10
CA PHE A 477 -2.67 -14.65 16.62
C PHE A 477 -2.30 -15.77 17.60
N LYS A 478 -3.30 -16.48 18.08
CA LYS A 478 -3.12 -17.56 19.06
C LYS A 478 -2.11 -18.60 18.59
N GLY A 479 -1.10 -18.85 19.42
CA GLY A 479 -0.04 -19.84 19.14
C GLY A 479 1.05 -19.34 18.18
N PHE A 480 1.03 -18.06 17.81
CA PHE A 480 2.12 -17.45 17.05
C PHE A 480 3.35 -17.26 17.95
N THR A 481 4.52 -17.49 17.38
CA THR A 481 5.82 -17.17 18.00
C THR A 481 6.68 -16.46 16.95
N PHE A 482 7.36 -15.38 17.37
CA PHE A 482 8.24 -14.63 16.47
C PHE A 482 9.45 -15.47 16.06
N PRO A 483 9.63 -15.79 14.75
CA PRO A 483 10.83 -16.48 14.28
C PRO A 483 12.08 -15.62 14.44
N VAL A 484 11.93 -14.32 14.43
CA VAL A 484 12.98 -13.32 14.68
C VAL A 484 12.36 -12.15 15.43
N ARG A 485 12.97 -11.73 16.52
CA ARG A 485 12.64 -10.50 17.24
C ARG A 485 13.60 -9.39 16.85
N ARG A 486 13.13 -8.17 16.78
CA ARG A 486 13.91 -6.96 16.49
C ARG A 486 13.94 -6.01 17.69
N SER A 487 14.02 -6.58 18.91
CA SER A 487 14.15 -5.84 20.16
C SER A 487 15.50 -5.12 20.28
N ALA A 488 16.57 -5.72 19.79
CA ALA A 488 17.91 -5.11 19.83
C ALA A 488 17.94 -3.78 19.06
N ILE A 489 18.55 -2.76 19.68
CA ILE A 489 18.71 -1.41 19.18
C ILE A 489 20.16 -1.21 18.73
N SER A 490 20.37 -0.85 17.45
CA SER A 490 21.71 -0.51 16.97
C SER A 490 22.25 0.71 17.73
N ARG A 491 23.51 0.64 18.17
CA ARG A 491 24.20 1.78 18.79
C ARG A 491 24.69 2.82 17.77
N GLN A 492 24.43 2.58 16.50
CA GLN A 492 24.74 3.48 15.40
C GLN A 492 23.45 3.97 14.72
N GLY A 493 23.49 5.19 14.18
CA GLY A 493 22.36 5.75 13.47
C GLY A 493 21.15 6.01 14.36
N LEU A 494 21.37 6.29 15.65
CA LEU A 494 20.31 6.70 16.56
C LEU A 494 19.98 8.17 16.38
N LYS A 495 18.72 8.50 16.54
CA LYS A 495 18.21 9.86 16.57
C LYS A 495 17.27 10.04 17.76
N VAL A 496 17.14 11.29 18.20
CA VAL A 496 16.14 11.67 19.18
C VAL A 496 15.23 12.72 18.55
N VAL A 497 13.93 12.59 18.76
CA VAL A 497 12.90 13.54 18.32
C VAL A 497 12.21 14.12 19.54
N LEU A 498 12.06 15.45 19.57
CA LEU A 498 11.27 16.15 20.57
C LEU A 498 10.12 16.87 19.85
N PHE A 499 8.90 16.72 20.33
CA PHE A 499 7.77 17.46 19.81
C PHE A 499 6.79 17.89 20.89
N ALA A 500 6.07 19.01 20.63
CA ALA A 500 5.04 19.55 21.49
C ALA A 500 3.68 19.33 20.86
N GLN A 501 2.73 18.72 21.60
CA GLN A 501 1.43 18.31 21.09
C GLN A 501 0.29 18.76 22.01
N GLU A 502 -0.74 19.37 21.46
CA GLU A 502 -1.98 19.72 22.16
C GLU A 502 -2.78 18.45 22.48
N LYS A 503 -3.18 18.29 23.75
CA LYS A 503 -3.96 17.11 24.21
C LYS A 503 -5.33 17.01 23.55
N ALA A 504 -6.05 18.12 23.50
CA ALA A 504 -7.44 18.13 23.05
C ALA A 504 -7.57 17.95 21.53
N SER A 505 -6.78 18.71 20.76
CA SER A 505 -6.83 18.69 19.30
C SER A 505 -5.93 17.63 18.68
N LYS A 506 -4.96 17.12 19.45
CA LYS A 506 -3.84 16.26 18.98
C LYS A 506 -2.89 16.95 18.01
N ARG A 507 -3.03 18.25 17.79
CA ARG A 507 -2.20 19.03 16.87
C ARG A 507 -0.79 19.17 17.40
N VAL A 508 0.21 18.87 16.56
CA VAL A 508 1.62 19.10 16.86
C VAL A 508 1.95 20.56 16.54
N LEU A 509 2.53 21.26 17.50
CA LEU A 509 2.87 22.67 17.42
C LEU A 509 4.27 22.90 16.86
N GLN A 510 5.19 22.00 17.13
CA GLN A 510 6.58 21.99 16.65
C GLN A 510 7.20 20.62 16.89
N ALA A 511 8.12 20.24 16.03
CA ALA A 511 9.00 19.09 16.21
C ALA A 511 10.45 19.48 15.89
N VAL A 512 11.39 18.83 16.55
CA VAL A 512 12.83 18.94 16.26
C VAL A 512 13.48 17.57 16.39
N ILE A 513 14.53 17.35 15.62
CA ILE A 513 15.29 16.09 15.61
C ILE A 513 16.77 16.37 15.78
N ALA A 514 17.46 15.50 16.47
CA ALA A 514 18.90 15.52 16.63
C ALA A 514 19.50 14.13 16.34
N ASP A 515 20.64 14.12 15.69
CA ASP A 515 21.48 12.93 15.62
C ASP A 515 22.10 12.68 17.01
N VAL A 516 22.33 11.41 17.33
CA VAL A 516 23.00 11.03 18.58
C VAL A 516 24.51 10.95 18.31
N GLU A 517 25.25 11.88 18.89
CA GLU A 517 26.69 11.98 18.80
C GLU A 517 27.43 10.93 19.67
#